data_80b323e8125fc4536b5dfe45fe0c10c9
#
_entry.id   80b323e8125fc4536b5dfe45fe0c10c9
#
_cell.length_a   1.000
_cell.length_b   1.000
_cell.length_c   1.000
_cell.angle_alpha   90.00
_cell.angle_beta   90.00
_cell.angle_gamma   90.00
#
_symmetry.space_group_name_H-M   'P 1'
#
loop_
_entity.id
_entity.type
_entity.pdbx_description
1 polymer ?
#
loop_
_entity_poly.entity_id
_entity_poly.type
_entity_poly.pdbx_seq_one_letter_code
_entity_poly.pdbx_strand_id
1 'polypeptide(L)'
;MKKEKVVFGILIVWIAFSFGCAEKECDRACMVALMDQYLDAVVKHDPSGVPIAGDVKLVENLEQIPVGKGLWETATGGPTEFKIYVADPVGGQIGFMGVIESENKPVLLGARLKLENDEITEIDHMVSPLNEPLVSGLEKPRPRLLQAISESERVPREQMLKAALAYYDAIEQNDGTVAPFADECQRRENGMTSANNQDPLPPDAEETAPGSLAYFGRMKCGPQLTTGVMGYITDINQRRAVAVDEEMGLVMIYSMFNHDGEPNPLPITGVPGFTERPNEWGQFTVPAAHIYKIVNGEIYEIEAMAIVGVPYQASDGWHRNRKELVELMDSYLAALADHDPSSVPLAEDVKLVENTMQTPVGEGLWKTATGGPTAFKIYVADVDRQEIGFIGAIEEENNPTIASVRLKLVDGEITEIDHLVVHNEDGSPLNPNMSEVRPGLLERQLKLERVPPEKMREIANSYYEAIVQDNGEVAPFADTCQRRENGGISANDQTQTPEEAAEDDFSVFRKMGCSEQLSTGVMSYISDIDSRRVFAVDEEKGLVFAYSIFRHDGTPEVMKITGVPGVTERKNDYGPFDLPAAHIFKIRNGEIDEIEAIGYMAEHGISNGWD
;
A
#
# COMPACT_ATOMS: atom_id res chain seq x y z
N MET A 1 -90.93 29.80 21.48
CA MET A 1 -89.79 30.54 20.81
C MET A 1 -88.54 30.13 21.54
N LYS A 2 -87.79 29.12 21.01
CA LYS A 2 -86.52 28.63 21.56
C LYS A 2 -85.39 29.34 20.86
N LYS A 3 -84.52 29.93 21.64
CA LYS A 3 -83.24 30.52 21.13
C LYS A 3 -82.18 29.43 21.08
N GLU A 4 -81.70 29.13 19.89
CA GLU A 4 -80.52 28.30 19.69
C GLU A 4 -79.22 29.14 19.88
N LYS A 5 -78.31 28.65 20.73
CA LYS A 5 -76.98 29.21 20.90
C LYS A 5 -76.03 28.48 19.96
N VAL A 6 -75.45 29.20 19.04
CA VAL A 6 -74.35 28.73 18.22
C VAL A 6 -73.01 28.90 19.01
N VAL A 7 -72.36 27.81 19.30
CA VAL A 7 -71.00 27.80 19.89
C VAL A 7 -69.99 27.70 18.78
N PHE A 8 -69.19 28.76 18.60
CA PHE A 8 -67.97 28.78 17.72
C PHE A 8 -66.80 28.13 18.48
N GLY A 9 -66.40 26.94 18.07
CA GLY A 9 -65.17 26.32 18.53
C GLY A 9 -63.98 26.83 17.77
N ILE A 10 -63.06 27.51 18.44
CA ILE A 10 -61.77 27.94 17.89
C ILE A 10 -60.80 26.75 18.01
N LEU A 11 -60.44 26.16 16.86
CA LEU A 11 -59.43 25.13 16.76
C LEU A 11 -58.06 25.80 16.73
N ILE A 12 -57.31 25.77 17.86
CA ILE A 12 -55.94 26.23 17.92
C ILE A 12 -55.04 25.10 17.41
N VAL A 13 -54.56 25.23 16.18
CA VAL A 13 -53.51 24.33 15.62
C VAL A 13 -52.15 24.76 16.18
N TRP A 14 -51.63 23.96 17.08
CA TRP A 14 -50.22 24.10 17.50
C TRP A 14 -49.32 23.54 16.38
N ILE A 15 -48.71 24.45 15.61
CA ILE A 15 -47.61 24.10 14.73
C ILE A 15 -46.37 24.05 15.63
N ALA A 16 -45.94 22.85 16.01
CA ALA A 16 -44.65 22.63 16.62
C ALA A 16 -43.56 22.85 15.53
N PHE A 17 -42.95 24.02 15.54
CA PHE A 17 -41.68 24.22 14.86
C PHE A 17 -40.62 23.44 15.64
N SER A 18 -40.30 22.24 15.17
CA SER A 18 -39.07 21.57 15.54
C SER A 18 -37.93 22.37 14.94
N PHE A 19 -37.36 23.28 15.70
CA PHE A 19 -36.02 23.74 15.45
C PHE A 19 -35.12 22.53 15.70
N GLY A 20 -34.78 21.80 14.65
CA GLY A 20 -33.61 20.94 14.67
C GLY A 20 -32.41 21.87 14.88
N CYS A 21 -31.81 21.89 16.06
CA CYS A 21 -30.42 22.28 16.19
C CYS A 21 -29.65 21.31 15.30
N ALA A 22 -29.21 21.76 14.13
CA ALA A 22 -28.09 21.13 13.47
C ALA A 22 -26.96 21.20 14.50
N GLU A 23 -26.47 20.08 14.99
CA GLU A 23 -25.24 20.01 15.74
C GLU A 23 -24.19 20.73 14.89
N LYS A 24 -23.60 21.79 15.43
CA LYS A 24 -22.61 22.57 14.71
C LYS A 24 -21.36 21.69 14.68
N GLU A 25 -21.06 21.09 13.54
CA GLU A 25 -19.81 20.37 13.36
C GLU A 25 -18.64 21.23 13.86
N CYS A 26 -17.68 20.61 14.56
CA CYS A 26 -16.55 21.31 15.14
C CYS A 26 -15.66 21.83 13.99
N ASP A 27 -15.78 23.13 13.70
CA ASP A 27 -14.99 23.79 12.66
C ASP A 27 -13.50 23.90 13.05
N ARG A 28 -12.67 24.41 12.13
CA ARG A 28 -11.23 24.58 12.35
C ARG A 28 -10.91 25.29 13.68
N ALA A 29 -11.59 26.37 14.00
CA ALA A 29 -11.35 27.14 15.22
C ALA A 29 -11.71 26.35 16.49
N CYS A 30 -12.82 25.61 16.44
CA CYS A 30 -13.24 24.68 17.48
C CYS A 30 -12.17 23.58 17.71
N MET A 31 -11.64 22.97 16.66
CA MET A 31 -10.60 21.94 16.78
C MET A 31 -9.31 22.47 17.38
N VAL A 32 -8.86 23.65 16.96
CA VAL A 32 -7.67 24.30 17.54
C VAL A 32 -7.88 24.60 19.03
N ALA A 33 -9.07 25.10 19.41
CA ALA A 33 -9.39 25.33 20.82
C ALA A 33 -9.43 24.04 21.63
N LEU A 34 -9.91 22.93 21.04
CA LEU A 34 -9.92 21.61 21.69
C LEU A 34 -8.48 21.09 21.90
N MET A 35 -7.59 21.25 20.93
CA MET A 35 -6.19 20.86 21.08
C MET A 35 -5.51 21.71 22.17
N ASP A 36 -5.75 23.03 22.22
CA ASP A 36 -5.23 23.88 23.29
C ASP A 36 -5.76 23.43 24.67
N GLN A 37 -7.05 23.12 24.77
CA GLN A 37 -7.67 22.58 25.99
C GLN A 37 -7.05 21.23 26.40
N TYR A 38 -6.81 20.35 25.41
CA TYR A 38 -6.17 19.06 25.63
C TYR A 38 -4.74 19.22 26.19
N LEU A 39 -3.91 20.06 25.55
CA LEU A 39 -2.54 20.31 26.01
C LEU A 39 -2.51 20.94 27.41
N ASP A 40 -3.45 21.82 27.70
CA ASP A 40 -3.63 22.44 29.04
C ASP A 40 -4.01 21.39 30.11
N ALA A 41 -4.89 20.42 29.74
CA ALA A 41 -5.27 19.31 30.59
C ALA A 41 -4.09 18.36 30.88
N VAL A 42 -3.27 18.06 29.84
CA VAL A 42 -2.04 17.26 29.97
C VAL A 42 -1.08 17.90 30.96
N VAL A 43 -0.81 19.20 30.85
CA VAL A 43 0.07 19.93 31.77
C VAL A 43 -0.48 20.00 33.20
N LYS A 44 -1.80 20.01 33.34
CA LYS A 44 -2.47 19.97 34.65
C LYS A 44 -2.61 18.58 35.24
N HIS A 45 -2.24 17.55 34.47
CA HIS A 45 -2.42 16.14 34.81
C HIS A 45 -3.89 15.78 35.12
N ASP A 46 -4.84 16.47 34.48
CA ASP A 46 -6.28 16.33 34.72
C ASP A 46 -7.04 16.00 33.43
N PRO A 47 -7.23 14.73 33.11
CA PRO A 47 -7.96 14.32 31.92
C PRO A 47 -9.47 14.65 31.96
N SER A 48 -10.03 14.99 33.14
CA SER A 48 -11.43 15.39 33.24
C SER A 48 -11.73 16.76 32.62
N GLY A 49 -10.68 17.50 32.28
CA GLY A 49 -10.78 18.80 31.64
C GLY A 49 -11.13 18.78 30.16
N VAL A 50 -11.20 17.58 29.53
CA VAL A 50 -11.46 17.39 28.09
C VAL A 50 -12.44 16.26 27.84
N PRO A 51 -13.22 16.29 26.75
CA PRO A 51 -14.20 15.25 26.41
C PRO A 51 -13.50 13.99 25.86
N ILE A 52 -12.97 13.16 26.72
CA ILE A 52 -12.29 11.91 26.36
C ILE A 52 -13.31 10.76 26.48
N ALA A 53 -13.46 9.95 25.39
CA ALA A 53 -14.30 8.78 25.38
C ALA A 53 -13.83 7.71 26.40
N GLY A 54 -14.78 6.96 26.98
CA GLY A 54 -14.45 5.98 28.01
C GLY A 54 -13.55 4.82 27.54
N ASP A 55 -13.54 4.56 26.24
CA ASP A 55 -12.74 3.51 25.55
C ASP A 55 -11.64 4.10 24.66
N VAL A 56 -11.22 5.35 24.90
CA VAL A 56 -10.18 6.05 24.15
C VAL A 56 -8.90 5.22 24.04
N LYS A 57 -8.30 5.25 22.86
CA LYS A 57 -6.96 4.66 22.62
C LYS A 57 -5.91 5.75 22.65
N LEU A 58 -4.94 5.65 23.56
CA LEU A 58 -3.77 6.51 23.61
C LEU A 58 -2.53 5.70 23.23
N VAL A 59 -1.83 6.16 22.19
CA VAL A 59 -0.53 5.62 21.79
C VAL A 59 0.53 6.69 21.98
N GLU A 60 1.59 6.38 22.72
CA GLU A 60 2.74 7.26 22.90
C GLU A 60 4.03 6.54 22.49
N ASN A 61 4.76 7.16 21.55
CA ASN A 61 6.01 6.58 21.04
C ASN A 61 5.89 5.10 20.66
N LEU A 62 4.82 4.76 19.93
CA LEU A 62 4.48 3.41 19.43
C LEU A 62 3.90 2.43 20.48
N GLU A 63 3.83 2.82 21.75
CA GLU A 63 3.26 1.98 22.80
C GLU A 63 1.84 2.45 23.17
N GLN A 64 0.91 1.51 23.26
CA GLN A 64 -0.43 1.82 23.78
C GLN A 64 -0.37 1.92 25.30
N ILE A 65 -0.74 3.08 25.83
CA ILE A 65 -0.71 3.36 27.28
C ILE A 65 -2.07 3.88 27.77
N PRO A 66 -2.41 3.74 29.06
CA PRO A 66 -3.61 4.35 29.63
C PRO A 66 -3.53 5.87 29.65
N VAL A 67 -4.67 6.56 29.50
CA VAL A 67 -4.76 8.00 29.76
C VAL A 67 -4.32 8.30 31.21
N GLY A 68 -3.56 9.36 31.39
CA GLY A 68 -2.93 9.70 32.67
C GLY A 68 -1.51 9.16 32.82
N LYS A 69 -0.99 8.39 31.83
CA LYS A 69 0.37 7.86 31.78
C LYS A 69 1.21 8.56 30.71
N GLY A 70 2.54 8.32 30.74
CA GLY A 70 3.48 8.92 29.79
C GLY A 70 3.54 10.43 29.93
N LEU A 71 3.32 11.16 28.85
CA LEU A 71 3.36 12.64 28.85
C LEU A 71 2.35 13.25 29.85
N TRP A 72 1.24 12.59 30.12
CA TRP A 72 0.28 13.02 31.15
C TRP A 72 0.88 13.02 32.56
N GLU A 73 1.90 12.24 32.85
CA GLU A 73 2.60 12.23 34.16
C GLU A 73 3.79 13.19 34.18
N THR A 74 4.41 13.44 33.01
CA THR A 74 5.71 14.09 32.94
C THR A 74 5.67 15.54 32.44
N ALA A 75 4.57 15.98 31.80
CA ALA A 75 4.44 17.36 31.31
C ALA A 75 4.52 18.39 32.43
N THR A 76 5.36 19.39 32.26
CA THR A 76 5.58 20.46 33.25
C THR A 76 5.33 21.87 32.72
N GLY A 77 5.18 22.03 31.39
CA GLY A 77 4.89 23.31 30.76
C GLY A 77 4.21 23.13 29.41
N GLY A 78 3.36 24.09 29.07
CA GLY A 78 2.59 24.09 27.82
C GLY A 78 3.41 24.56 26.62
N PRO A 79 2.77 24.67 25.43
CA PRO A 79 3.46 25.01 24.21
C PRO A 79 4.17 26.37 24.28
N THR A 80 5.40 26.39 23.73
CA THR A 80 6.16 27.62 23.50
C THR A 80 5.60 28.41 22.29
N GLU A 81 6.39 29.35 21.74
CA GLU A 81 6.03 30.02 20.47
C GLU A 81 6.08 29.04 19.29
N PHE A 82 6.91 27.98 19.35
CA PHE A 82 6.96 26.96 18.31
C PHE A 82 5.76 26.01 18.46
N LYS A 83 4.70 26.30 17.71
CA LYS A 83 3.51 25.46 17.62
C LYS A 83 2.80 25.60 16.28
N ILE A 84 2.38 24.48 15.70
CA ILE A 84 1.71 24.36 14.41
C ILE A 84 0.49 23.45 14.61
N TYR A 85 -0.67 23.88 14.13
CA TYR A 85 -1.91 23.12 14.15
C TYR A 85 -2.32 22.75 12.73
N VAL A 86 -2.74 21.52 12.54
CA VAL A 86 -3.32 21.01 11.28
C VAL A 86 -4.71 20.51 11.61
N ALA A 87 -5.72 21.34 11.44
CA ALA A 87 -7.10 21.00 11.77
C ALA A 87 -7.83 20.46 10.55
N ASP A 88 -8.47 19.32 10.72
CA ASP A 88 -9.19 18.59 9.68
C ASP A 88 -10.65 18.35 10.09
N PRO A 89 -11.53 19.35 9.91
CA PRO A 89 -12.95 19.17 10.22
C PRO A 89 -13.64 18.06 9.45
N VAL A 90 -13.22 17.82 8.19
CA VAL A 90 -13.79 16.78 7.33
C VAL A 90 -13.42 15.38 7.83
N GLY A 91 -12.16 15.22 8.27
CA GLY A 91 -11.66 13.96 8.82
C GLY A 91 -11.95 13.76 10.31
N GLY A 92 -12.53 14.76 10.99
CA GLY A 92 -12.74 14.71 12.44
C GLY A 92 -11.43 14.61 13.23
N GLN A 93 -10.33 15.21 12.75
CA GLN A 93 -9.00 15.05 13.34
C GLN A 93 -8.27 16.38 13.45
N ILE A 94 -7.40 16.48 14.47
CA ILE A 94 -6.47 17.58 14.55
C ILE A 94 -5.08 17.06 14.88
N GLY A 95 -4.09 17.51 14.10
CA GLY A 95 -2.66 17.32 14.36
C GLY A 95 -2.04 18.56 14.98
N PHE A 96 -1.01 18.35 15.78
CA PHE A 96 -0.20 19.37 16.45
C PHE A 96 1.27 19.01 16.37
N MET A 97 2.12 20.00 16.14
CA MET A 97 3.57 19.89 16.34
C MET A 97 4.05 21.13 17.11
N GLY A 98 4.71 20.91 18.22
CA GLY A 98 5.18 22.03 19.04
C GLY A 98 6.18 21.65 20.12
N VAL A 99 6.88 22.64 20.65
CA VAL A 99 7.78 22.48 21.79
C VAL A 99 7.01 22.71 23.08
N ILE A 100 7.05 21.71 23.97
CA ILE A 100 6.50 21.77 25.33
C ILE A 100 7.59 21.41 26.35
N GLU A 101 7.27 21.43 27.63
CA GLU A 101 8.18 20.96 28.69
C GLU A 101 7.69 19.64 29.30
N SER A 102 8.60 18.69 29.44
CA SER A 102 8.42 17.44 30.18
C SER A 102 9.59 17.24 31.14
N GLU A 103 9.30 16.96 32.43
CA GLU A 103 10.31 16.90 33.49
C GLU A 103 11.20 18.16 33.56
N ASN A 104 10.62 19.35 33.31
CA ASN A 104 11.31 20.63 33.22
C ASN A 104 12.41 20.70 32.13
N LYS A 105 12.27 19.92 31.05
CA LYS A 105 13.14 19.97 29.87
C LYS A 105 12.30 20.13 28.61
N PRO A 106 12.83 20.80 27.59
CA PRO A 106 12.10 20.93 26.33
C PRO A 106 12.01 19.57 25.61
N VAL A 107 10.82 19.29 25.09
CA VAL A 107 10.55 18.16 24.20
C VAL A 107 9.78 18.65 22.97
N LEU A 108 10.05 18.04 21.82
CA LEU A 108 9.24 18.24 20.63
C LEU A 108 8.11 17.21 20.65
N LEU A 109 6.88 17.72 20.63
CA LEU A 109 5.66 16.93 20.65
C LEU A 109 4.99 16.97 19.29
N GLY A 110 4.75 15.81 18.70
CA GLY A 110 3.73 15.59 17.68
C GLY A 110 2.51 14.95 18.33
N ALA A 111 1.35 15.56 18.23
CA ALA A 111 0.13 15.00 18.79
C ALA A 111 -0.99 14.93 17.74
N ARG A 112 -1.85 13.94 17.88
CA ARG A 112 -3.10 13.83 17.12
C ARG A 112 -4.26 13.52 18.05
N LEU A 113 -5.38 14.19 17.83
CA LEU A 113 -6.67 13.84 18.40
C LEU A 113 -7.63 13.48 17.29
N LYS A 114 -8.36 12.36 17.45
CA LYS A 114 -9.49 12.00 16.60
C LYS A 114 -10.79 12.17 17.40
N LEU A 115 -11.75 12.79 16.77
CA LEU A 115 -13.06 13.07 17.35
C LEU A 115 -14.13 12.23 16.67
N GLU A 116 -14.97 11.63 17.48
CA GLU A 116 -16.21 10.99 17.04
C GLU A 116 -17.31 11.36 18.06
N ASN A 117 -18.44 11.84 17.58
CA ASN A 117 -19.57 12.28 18.41
C ASN A 117 -19.17 13.32 19.51
N ASP A 118 -18.32 14.28 19.15
CA ASP A 118 -17.77 15.32 20.04
C ASP A 118 -16.88 14.81 21.19
N GLU A 119 -16.49 13.54 21.18
CA GLU A 119 -15.54 12.96 22.13
C GLU A 119 -14.23 12.57 21.45
N ILE A 120 -13.13 12.64 22.17
CA ILE A 120 -11.80 12.21 21.72
C ILE A 120 -11.73 10.68 21.86
N THR A 121 -11.68 9.97 20.73
CA THR A 121 -11.65 8.50 20.68
C THR A 121 -10.26 7.92 20.46
N GLU A 122 -9.36 8.71 19.82
CA GLU A 122 -7.97 8.31 19.64
C GLU A 122 -7.02 9.47 19.95
N ILE A 123 -5.90 9.15 20.59
CA ILE A 123 -4.83 10.08 20.93
C ILE A 123 -3.51 9.45 20.49
N ASP A 124 -2.70 10.20 19.75
CA ASP A 124 -1.32 9.82 19.46
C ASP A 124 -0.37 10.87 20.01
N HIS A 125 0.71 10.43 20.66
CA HIS A 125 1.83 11.27 21.06
C HIS A 125 3.13 10.76 20.45
N MET A 126 3.87 11.64 19.82
CA MET A 126 5.26 11.47 19.46
C MET A 126 6.08 12.45 20.29
N VAL A 127 6.83 11.97 21.26
CA VAL A 127 7.60 12.79 22.20
C VAL A 127 9.09 12.57 21.94
N SER A 128 9.78 13.61 21.46
CA SER A 128 11.21 13.58 21.18
C SER A 128 11.95 14.54 22.12
N PRO A 129 12.87 14.04 22.99
CA PRO A 129 13.69 14.90 23.85
C PRO A 129 14.54 15.87 23.02
N LEU A 130 14.66 17.10 23.48
CA LEU A 130 15.49 18.13 22.87
C LEU A 130 16.69 18.47 23.76
N ASN A 131 17.79 18.86 23.11
CA ASN A 131 18.96 19.37 23.78
C ASN A 131 18.82 20.89 24.03
N GLU A 132 19.41 21.37 25.12
CA GLU A 132 19.54 22.82 25.37
C GLU A 132 20.95 23.31 25.02
N PRO A 133 21.11 24.53 24.47
CA PRO A 133 20.02 25.42 24.02
C PRO A 133 19.26 24.87 22.82
N LEU A 134 17.99 25.22 22.69
CA LEU A 134 17.21 24.85 21.49
C LEU A 134 17.86 25.39 20.23
N VAL A 135 17.79 24.59 19.15
CA VAL A 135 18.15 25.10 17.82
C VAL A 135 17.18 26.19 17.39
N SER A 136 17.68 27.22 16.72
CA SER A 136 16.90 28.41 16.36
C SER A 136 15.62 28.10 15.57
N GLY A 137 15.61 27.01 14.82
CA GLY A 137 14.43 26.56 14.09
C GLY A 137 13.26 26.10 14.96
N LEU A 138 13.50 25.81 16.25
CA LEU A 138 12.46 25.43 17.22
C LEU A 138 12.05 26.58 18.17
N GLU A 139 12.56 27.78 17.98
CA GLU A 139 12.11 28.95 18.75
C GLU A 139 10.70 29.37 18.28
N LYS A 140 10.45 29.38 16.98
CA LYS A 140 9.14 29.67 16.36
C LYS A 140 9.00 29.05 14.97
N PRO A 141 7.75 28.74 14.55
CA PRO A 141 7.50 28.21 13.22
C PRO A 141 7.87 29.18 12.11
N ARG A 142 8.15 28.65 10.92
CA ARG A 142 8.28 29.46 9.72
C ARG A 142 6.96 30.18 9.41
N PRO A 143 7.02 31.48 9.03
CA PRO A 143 5.80 32.27 8.86
C PRO A 143 4.78 31.69 7.87
N ARG A 144 5.23 31.03 6.80
CA ARG A 144 4.36 30.44 5.78
C ARG A 144 3.49 29.31 6.35
N LEU A 145 3.97 28.54 7.33
CA LEU A 145 3.18 27.50 8.01
C LEU A 145 2.01 28.05 8.81
N LEU A 146 2.07 29.33 9.23
CA LEU A 146 1.05 29.99 10.04
C LEU A 146 0.06 30.84 9.21
N GLN A 147 0.23 30.90 7.88
CA GLN A 147 -0.60 31.73 6.99
C GLN A 147 -1.61 30.85 6.26
N ALA A 148 -2.88 31.26 6.28
CA ALA A 148 -3.90 30.69 5.41
C ALA A 148 -3.55 30.96 3.93
N ILE A 149 -3.88 30.02 3.06
CA ILE A 149 -3.74 30.20 1.60
C ILE A 149 -5.03 30.79 1.03
N SER A 150 -4.90 31.57 -0.04
CA SER A 150 -6.08 32.11 -0.75
C SER A 150 -6.89 31.01 -1.39
N GLU A 151 -8.19 31.21 -1.60
CA GLU A 151 -9.05 30.22 -2.25
C GLU A 151 -8.55 29.82 -3.64
N SER A 152 -7.91 30.73 -4.36
CA SER A 152 -7.35 30.46 -5.70
C SER A 152 -6.08 29.59 -5.67
N GLU A 153 -5.45 29.47 -4.52
CA GLU A 153 -4.23 28.65 -4.32
C GLU A 153 -4.56 27.28 -3.69
N ARG A 154 -5.82 27.06 -3.30
CA ARG A 154 -6.26 25.77 -2.75
C ARG A 154 -6.42 24.75 -3.86
N VAL A 155 -6.02 23.54 -3.54
CA VAL A 155 -6.26 22.35 -4.37
C VAL A 155 -7.11 21.35 -3.59
N PRO A 156 -7.82 20.44 -4.27
CA PRO A 156 -8.62 19.42 -3.59
C PRO A 156 -7.79 18.63 -2.57
N ARG A 157 -8.42 18.22 -1.48
CA ARG A 157 -7.85 17.40 -0.39
C ARG A 157 -7.03 16.21 -0.91
N GLU A 158 -7.56 15.48 -1.88
CA GLU A 158 -6.88 14.34 -2.50
C GLU A 158 -5.55 14.73 -3.15
N GLN A 159 -5.53 15.89 -3.84
CA GLN A 159 -4.31 16.38 -4.46
C GLN A 159 -3.28 16.84 -3.42
N MET A 160 -3.73 17.40 -2.29
CA MET A 160 -2.85 17.74 -1.15
C MET A 160 -2.20 16.48 -0.59
N LEU A 161 -2.98 15.44 -0.33
CA LEU A 161 -2.49 14.15 0.16
C LEU A 161 -1.50 13.50 -0.82
N LYS A 162 -1.84 13.50 -2.11
CA LYS A 162 -0.97 12.97 -3.17
C LYS A 162 0.38 13.71 -3.20
N ALA A 163 0.36 15.04 -3.12
CA ALA A 163 1.60 15.83 -3.10
C ALA A 163 2.46 15.51 -1.86
N ALA A 164 1.85 15.42 -0.67
CA ALA A 164 2.55 15.11 0.57
C ALA A 164 3.15 13.68 0.57
N LEU A 165 2.38 12.69 0.09
CA LEU A 165 2.85 11.30 0.01
C LEU A 165 3.98 11.12 -1.02
N ALA A 166 3.95 11.89 -2.12
CA ALA A 166 5.00 11.86 -3.14
C ALA A 166 6.40 12.24 -2.60
N TYR A 167 6.48 12.97 -1.49
CA TYR A 167 7.75 13.25 -0.81
C TYR A 167 8.48 11.96 -0.36
N TYR A 168 7.76 11.04 0.24
CA TYR A 168 8.32 9.76 0.68
C TYR A 168 8.80 8.94 -0.51
N ASP A 169 8.05 8.98 -1.59
CA ASP A 169 8.37 8.29 -2.84
C ASP A 169 9.64 8.85 -3.49
N ALA A 170 9.79 10.18 -3.45
CA ALA A 170 10.99 10.83 -3.95
C ALA A 170 12.24 10.41 -3.16
N ILE A 171 12.13 10.15 -1.85
CA ILE A 171 13.23 9.63 -1.03
C ILE A 171 13.54 8.19 -1.42
N GLU A 172 12.57 7.29 -1.42
CA GLU A 172 12.78 5.86 -1.71
C GLU A 172 13.30 5.61 -3.11
N GLN A 173 12.87 6.43 -4.08
CA GLN A 173 13.31 6.31 -5.47
C GLN A 173 14.60 7.05 -5.76
N ASN A 174 15.13 7.84 -4.81
CA ASN A 174 16.24 8.77 -5.04
C ASN A 174 15.98 9.69 -6.26
N ASP A 175 14.72 10.10 -6.43
CA ASP A 175 14.28 10.93 -7.54
C ASP A 175 13.36 12.07 -7.05
N GLY A 176 13.93 13.25 -6.93
CA GLY A 176 13.20 14.45 -6.51
C GLY A 176 12.19 14.97 -7.55
N THR A 177 12.15 14.41 -8.76
CA THR A 177 11.15 14.80 -9.77
C THR A 177 9.79 14.13 -9.54
N VAL A 178 9.75 13.11 -8.71
CA VAL A 178 8.52 12.37 -8.34
C VAL A 178 7.56 13.24 -7.52
N ALA A 179 8.10 14.11 -6.66
CA ALA A 179 7.28 15.00 -5.84
C ALA A 179 7.20 16.42 -6.40
N PRO A 180 6.05 17.09 -6.30
CA PRO A 180 5.85 18.43 -6.81
C PRO A 180 6.45 19.49 -5.89
N PHE A 181 7.77 19.57 -5.82
CA PHE A 181 8.45 20.60 -5.04
C PHE A 181 8.40 21.95 -5.73
N ALA A 182 7.99 22.99 -4.99
CA ALA A 182 8.20 24.35 -5.41
C ALA A 182 9.71 24.67 -5.45
N ASP A 183 10.12 25.59 -6.32
CA ASP A 183 11.51 26.07 -6.40
C ASP A 183 12.05 26.61 -5.07
N GLU A 184 11.17 27.17 -4.26
CA GLU A 184 11.45 27.75 -2.94
C GLU A 184 11.34 26.74 -1.80
N CYS A 185 11.05 25.45 -2.11
CA CYS A 185 10.87 24.41 -1.10
C CYS A 185 12.02 24.42 -0.09
N GLN A 186 11.68 24.42 1.20
CA GLN A 186 12.62 24.29 2.30
C GLN A 186 12.21 23.14 3.21
N ARG A 187 13.16 22.26 3.57
CA ARG A 187 12.95 21.18 4.53
C ARG A 187 13.68 21.47 5.83
N ARG A 188 12.98 21.23 6.95
CA ARG A 188 13.53 21.34 8.29
C ARG A 188 13.19 20.08 9.09
N GLU A 189 14.17 19.52 9.79
CA GLU A 189 14.08 18.29 10.56
C GLU A 189 14.58 18.54 11.98
N ASN A 190 13.75 18.29 13.00
CA ASN A 190 14.03 18.63 14.41
C ASN A 190 14.60 20.05 14.58
N GLY A 191 14.06 21.02 13.82
CA GLY A 191 14.47 22.41 13.83
C GLY A 191 15.71 22.77 13.00
N MET A 192 16.42 21.78 12.41
CA MET A 192 17.57 22.03 11.54
C MET A 192 17.14 22.08 10.08
N THR A 193 17.54 23.12 9.35
CA THR A 193 17.26 23.21 7.91
C THR A 193 18.14 22.26 7.14
N SER A 194 17.55 21.22 6.54
CA SER A 194 18.21 20.11 5.87
C SER A 194 18.15 20.16 4.34
N ALA A 195 17.31 21.05 3.76
CA ALA A 195 17.32 21.34 2.32
C ALA A 195 17.01 22.81 2.08
N ASN A 196 17.58 23.36 1.00
CA ASN A 196 17.51 24.80 0.63
C ASN A 196 17.91 25.73 1.77
N ASN A 197 18.92 25.34 2.54
CA ASN A 197 19.42 26.11 3.66
C ASN A 197 20.18 27.33 3.16
N GLN A 198 19.68 28.53 3.48
CA GLN A 198 20.28 29.81 3.13
C GLN A 198 20.97 30.47 4.34
N ASP A 199 21.01 29.83 5.50
CA ASP A 199 21.65 30.36 6.69
C ASP A 199 23.15 30.55 6.46
N PRO A 200 23.78 31.60 7.03
CA PRO A 200 25.22 31.80 6.96
C PRO A 200 25.97 30.59 7.53
N LEU A 201 27.01 30.17 6.84
CA LEU A 201 27.91 29.15 7.40
C LEU A 201 28.69 29.73 8.59
N PRO A 202 29.03 28.92 9.61
CA PRO A 202 29.97 29.29 10.63
C PRO A 202 31.28 29.82 10.00
N PRO A 203 31.96 30.82 10.60
CA PRO A 203 33.15 31.44 10.01
C PRO A 203 34.32 30.49 9.75
N ASP A 204 34.34 29.37 10.43
CA ASP A 204 35.36 28.30 10.35
C ASP A 204 34.91 27.05 9.56
N ALA A 205 33.67 27.07 9.02
CA ALA A 205 33.22 26.01 8.15
C ALA A 205 34.00 26.06 6.83
N GLU A 206 34.74 25.01 6.52
CA GLU A 206 35.28 24.81 5.16
C GLU A 206 34.09 24.81 4.18
N GLU A 207 34.11 25.80 3.30
CA GLU A 207 33.00 26.11 2.40
C GLU A 207 32.61 24.87 1.59
N THR A 208 31.43 24.33 1.85
CA THR A 208 30.67 23.42 1.00
C THR A 208 31.46 22.55 0.03
N ALA A 209 32.46 21.80 0.54
CA ALA A 209 33.10 20.77 -0.27
C ALA A 209 32.04 19.83 -0.84
N PRO A 210 32.11 19.50 -2.15
CA PRO A 210 31.19 18.52 -2.74
C PRO A 210 31.13 17.26 -1.88
N GLY A 211 29.89 16.82 -1.54
CA GLY A 211 29.67 15.64 -0.69
C GLY A 211 29.60 15.91 0.82
N SER A 212 29.86 17.13 1.31
CA SER A 212 29.63 17.47 2.71
C SER A 212 28.13 17.60 3.01
N LEU A 213 27.71 17.39 4.27
CA LEU A 213 26.30 17.63 4.69
C LEU A 213 25.85 19.07 4.42
N ALA A 214 26.74 20.04 4.60
CA ALA A 214 26.47 21.44 4.30
C ALA A 214 26.23 21.67 2.79
N TYR A 215 26.96 20.97 1.92
CA TYR A 215 26.74 21.02 0.47
C TYR A 215 25.33 20.52 0.11
N PHE A 216 24.97 19.33 0.58
CA PHE A 216 23.63 18.79 0.32
C PHE A 216 22.53 19.64 0.95
N GLY A 217 22.75 20.14 2.16
CA GLY A 217 21.78 21.00 2.86
C GLY A 217 21.44 22.30 2.11
N ARG A 218 22.31 22.80 1.24
CA ARG A 218 22.08 23.98 0.41
C ARG A 218 21.33 23.68 -0.90
N MET A 219 21.26 22.42 -1.30
CA MET A 219 20.51 22.02 -2.49
C MET A 219 19.00 22.21 -2.28
N LYS A 220 18.29 22.55 -3.35
CA LYS A 220 16.80 22.56 -3.36
C LYS A 220 16.26 21.16 -3.03
N CYS A 221 15.04 21.07 -2.50
CA CYS A 221 14.42 19.81 -2.05
C CYS A 221 14.51 18.69 -3.10
N GLY A 222 14.01 18.92 -4.31
CA GLY A 222 14.03 17.90 -5.37
C GLY A 222 15.45 17.49 -5.81
N PRO A 223 16.28 18.42 -6.29
CA PRO A 223 17.66 18.12 -6.67
C PRO A 223 18.48 17.41 -5.60
N GLN A 224 18.27 17.73 -4.31
CA GLN A 224 18.94 17.05 -3.21
C GLN A 224 18.58 15.56 -3.17
N LEU A 225 17.29 15.22 -3.25
CA LEU A 225 16.83 13.82 -3.22
C LEU A 225 17.35 13.05 -4.44
N THR A 226 17.38 13.67 -5.62
CA THR A 226 17.88 13.03 -6.85
C THR A 226 19.37 12.66 -6.75
N THR A 227 20.13 13.25 -5.82
CA THR A 227 21.52 12.84 -5.61
C THR A 227 21.68 11.45 -4.99
N GLY A 228 20.64 10.91 -4.37
CA GLY A 228 20.70 9.69 -3.57
C GLY A 228 21.27 9.91 -2.16
N VAL A 229 21.45 11.16 -1.70
CA VAL A 229 21.97 11.43 -0.35
C VAL A 229 21.10 10.89 0.77
N MET A 230 19.80 10.69 0.51
CA MET A 230 18.84 10.04 1.42
C MET A 230 18.65 8.55 1.12
N GLY A 231 19.37 7.98 0.17
CA GLY A 231 19.22 6.58 -0.25
C GLY A 231 19.60 5.54 0.81
N TYR A 232 20.10 5.98 1.97
CA TYR A 232 20.22 5.13 3.15
C TYR A 232 18.85 4.80 3.78
N ILE A 233 17.82 5.56 3.48
CA ILE A 233 16.44 5.20 3.87
C ILE A 233 15.94 4.17 2.86
N THR A 234 15.86 2.93 3.30
CA THR A 234 15.57 1.77 2.44
C THR A 234 14.08 1.48 2.31
N ASP A 235 13.29 1.95 3.28
CA ASP A 235 11.83 1.83 3.28
C ASP A 235 11.20 2.94 4.15
N ILE A 236 10.05 3.45 3.72
CA ILE A 236 9.24 4.38 4.52
C ILE A 236 7.82 3.83 4.53
N ASN A 237 7.47 3.16 5.61
CA ASN A 237 6.18 2.50 5.78
C ASN A 237 5.26 3.23 6.79
N GLN A 238 4.09 2.64 7.08
CA GLN A 238 3.08 3.17 8.00
C GLN A 238 2.75 4.65 7.75
N ARG A 239 2.68 5.05 6.47
CA ARG A 239 2.37 6.41 6.04
C ARG A 239 0.91 6.74 6.30
N ARG A 240 0.63 7.23 7.50
CA ARG A 240 -0.72 7.55 7.96
C ARG A 240 -0.98 9.05 7.88
N ALA A 241 -1.93 9.46 7.03
CA ALA A 241 -2.43 10.83 7.01
C ALA A 241 -3.14 11.12 8.34
N VAL A 242 -2.62 12.10 9.07
CA VAL A 242 -3.13 12.50 10.39
C VAL A 242 -4.22 13.55 10.25
N ALA A 243 -3.96 14.59 9.45
CA ALA A 243 -4.90 15.67 9.25
C ALA A 243 -4.60 16.43 7.95
N VAL A 244 -5.65 17.00 7.33
CA VAL A 244 -5.56 17.88 6.15
C VAL A 244 -6.33 19.16 6.41
N ASP A 245 -5.62 20.26 6.54
CA ASP A 245 -6.16 21.61 6.74
C ASP A 245 -6.17 22.36 5.40
N GLU A 246 -7.29 22.30 4.69
CA GLU A 246 -7.43 22.90 3.36
C GLU A 246 -7.36 24.42 3.39
N GLU A 247 -7.75 25.07 4.52
CA GLU A 247 -7.67 26.52 4.69
C GLU A 247 -6.22 26.98 4.79
N MET A 248 -5.43 26.24 5.55
CA MET A 248 -4.02 26.56 5.76
C MET A 248 -3.11 25.96 4.70
N GLY A 249 -3.61 25.08 3.84
CA GLY A 249 -2.79 24.32 2.90
C GLY A 249 -1.80 23.39 3.62
N LEU A 250 -2.20 22.80 4.75
CA LEU A 250 -1.33 21.94 5.56
C LEU A 250 -1.79 20.48 5.50
N VAL A 251 -0.81 19.59 5.43
CA VAL A 251 -1.02 18.14 5.59
C VAL A 251 -0.07 17.62 6.65
N MET A 252 -0.57 16.84 7.61
CA MET A 252 0.26 16.14 8.58
C MET A 252 0.21 14.64 8.36
N ILE A 253 1.38 14.01 8.30
CA ILE A 253 1.54 12.57 8.09
C ILE A 253 2.49 12.00 9.13
N TYR A 254 2.12 10.85 9.72
CA TYR A 254 3.03 10.00 10.48
C TYR A 254 3.60 8.92 9.57
N SER A 255 4.85 8.54 9.80
CA SER A 255 5.55 7.53 9.01
C SER A 255 6.71 6.93 9.80
N MET A 256 7.18 5.76 9.32
CA MET A 256 8.35 5.07 9.87
C MET A 256 9.43 5.05 8.80
N PHE A 257 10.59 5.66 9.08
CA PHE A 257 11.77 5.63 8.21
C PHE A 257 12.67 4.50 8.64
N ASN A 258 12.93 3.56 7.76
CA ASN A 258 13.73 2.38 8.03
C ASN A 258 15.06 2.42 7.27
N HIS A 259 16.11 1.98 7.93
CA HIS A 259 17.43 1.74 7.37
C HIS A 259 17.89 0.33 7.75
N ASP A 260 18.09 -0.53 6.77
CA ASP A 260 18.49 -1.92 6.95
C ASP A 260 20.01 -2.15 7.05
N GLY A 261 20.81 -1.08 7.02
CA GLY A 261 22.27 -1.12 7.03
C GLY A 261 22.92 -1.03 5.66
N GLU A 262 22.13 -1.04 4.59
CA GLU A 262 22.62 -0.98 3.20
C GLU A 262 21.99 0.21 2.44
N PRO A 263 22.56 0.66 1.30
CA PRO A 263 23.88 0.27 0.77
C PRO A 263 25.05 0.95 1.49
N ASN A 264 26.20 0.28 1.53
CA ASN A 264 27.44 0.87 2.03
C ASN A 264 28.62 0.51 1.08
N PRO A 265 29.23 1.48 0.37
CA PRO A 265 28.94 2.92 0.41
C PRO A 265 27.61 3.28 -0.27
N LEU A 266 27.04 4.42 0.16
CA LEU A 266 25.87 5.02 -0.46
C LEU A 266 26.22 5.63 -1.81
N PRO A 267 25.63 5.19 -2.94
CA PRO A 267 25.87 5.80 -4.25
C PRO A 267 25.36 7.25 -4.30
N ILE A 268 26.16 8.15 -4.86
CA ILE A 268 25.79 9.57 -5.03
C ILE A 268 25.88 9.91 -6.53
N THR A 269 24.86 10.59 -7.02
CA THR A 269 24.76 11.03 -8.42
C THR A 269 24.63 12.55 -8.52
N GLY A 270 24.98 13.11 -9.68
CA GLY A 270 24.80 14.54 -9.97
C GLY A 270 25.69 15.51 -9.17
N VAL A 271 26.66 15.02 -8.38
CA VAL A 271 27.60 15.84 -7.62
C VAL A 271 28.98 15.77 -8.26
N PRO A 272 29.52 16.88 -8.76
CA PRO A 272 30.82 16.87 -9.46
C PRO A 272 31.97 16.34 -8.58
N GLY A 273 32.65 15.29 -9.06
CA GLY A 273 33.81 14.72 -8.36
C GLY A 273 33.46 13.91 -7.10
N PHE A 274 32.19 13.62 -6.85
CA PHE A 274 31.73 12.86 -5.69
C PHE A 274 30.69 11.83 -6.12
N THR A 275 31.04 10.54 -6.06
CA THR A 275 30.19 9.44 -6.58
C THR A 275 29.68 8.49 -5.53
N GLU A 276 30.19 8.57 -4.31
CA GLU A 276 29.79 7.70 -3.21
C GLU A 276 30.05 8.36 -1.86
N ARG A 277 29.34 7.92 -0.83
CA ARG A 277 29.51 8.37 0.54
C ARG A 277 29.51 7.17 1.48
N PRO A 278 30.39 7.13 2.51
CA PRO A 278 30.29 6.13 3.57
C PRO A 278 28.90 6.16 4.24
N ASN A 279 28.32 5.00 4.43
CA ASN A 279 27.09 4.79 5.19
C ASN A 279 27.42 3.87 6.36
N GLU A 280 27.89 4.47 7.45
CA GLU A 280 28.38 3.75 8.63
C GLU A 280 27.27 3.56 9.69
N TRP A 281 26.04 3.90 9.34
CA TRP A 281 24.93 3.72 10.26
C TRP A 281 24.50 2.26 10.28
N GLY A 282 24.36 1.70 11.49
CA GLY A 282 23.71 0.41 11.67
C GLY A 282 22.21 0.51 11.40
N GLN A 283 21.54 -0.61 11.42
CA GLN A 283 20.08 -0.67 11.25
C GLN A 283 19.36 0.22 12.26
N PHE A 284 18.35 0.96 11.79
CA PHE A 284 17.50 1.80 12.64
C PHE A 284 16.09 1.97 12.08
N THR A 285 15.16 2.29 12.97
CA THR A 285 13.84 2.81 12.63
C THR A 285 13.67 4.19 13.25
N VAL A 286 13.12 5.14 12.49
CA VAL A 286 12.86 6.50 12.93
C VAL A 286 11.38 6.81 12.72
N PRO A 287 10.56 6.73 13.79
CA PRO A 287 9.21 7.29 13.77
C PRO A 287 9.29 8.79 13.52
N ALA A 288 8.50 9.28 12.57
CA ALA A 288 8.51 10.66 12.17
C ALA A 288 7.11 11.23 11.95
N ALA A 289 6.97 12.53 12.25
CA ALA A 289 5.80 13.31 11.87
C ALA A 289 6.24 14.44 10.95
N HIS A 290 5.54 14.60 9.84
CA HIS A 290 5.81 15.62 8.85
C HIS A 290 4.60 16.53 8.68
N ILE A 291 4.82 17.83 8.65
CA ILE A 291 3.84 18.84 8.23
C ILE A 291 4.32 19.45 6.91
N TYR A 292 3.49 19.34 5.89
CA TYR A 292 3.72 19.89 4.55
C TYR A 292 2.91 21.16 4.36
N LYS A 293 3.52 22.23 3.83
CA LYS A 293 2.82 23.38 3.29
C LYS A 293 2.64 23.20 1.79
N ILE A 294 1.40 23.08 1.35
CA ILE A 294 1.04 22.87 -0.05
C ILE A 294 0.27 24.06 -0.57
N VAL A 295 0.74 24.65 -1.66
CA VAL A 295 0.14 25.80 -2.34
C VAL A 295 0.11 25.51 -3.83
N ASN A 296 -1.04 25.69 -4.50
CA ASN A 296 -1.23 25.33 -5.91
C ASN A 296 -0.83 23.87 -6.25
N GLY A 297 -0.86 22.96 -5.28
CA GLY A 297 -0.45 21.56 -5.46
C GLY A 297 1.05 21.31 -5.35
N GLU A 298 1.87 22.33 -5.07
CA GLU A 298 3.32 22.20 -4.88
C GLU A 298 3.71 22.28 -3.39
N ILE A 299 4.77 21.57 -3.01
CA ILE A 299 5.32 21.53 -1.65
C ILE A 299 6.29 22.70 -1.46
N TYR A 300 5.91 23.66 -0.63
CA TYR A 300 6.75 24.84 -0.29
C TYR A 300 7.57 24.65 0.98
N GLU A 301 7.03 23.96 1.96
CA GLU A 301 7.71 23.73 3.23
C GLU A 301 7.44 22.34 3.77
N ILE A 302 8.45 21.74 4.35
CA ILE A 302 8.39 20.49 5.09
C ILE A 302 8.96 20.77 6.48
N GLU A 303 8.13 20.61 7.51
CA GLU A 303 8.54 20.64 8.91
C GLU A 303 8.42 19.24 9.47
N ALA A 304 9.53 18.66 9.90
CA ALA A 304 9.59 17.29 10.36
C ALA A 304 10.09 17.19 11.79
N MET A 305 9.49 16.30 12.54
CA MET A 305 10.07 15.78 13.77
C MET A 305 10.34 14.29 13.64
N ALA A 306 11.35 13.81 14.35
CA ALA A 306 11.75 12.42 14.35
C ALA A 306 12.18 11.99 15.75
N ILE A 307 11.88 10.74 16.10
CA ILE A 307 12.35 10.13 17.35
C ILE A 307 13.56 9.28 17.01
N VAL A 308 14.75 9.76 17.40
CA VAL A 308 16.02 9.08 17.15
C VAL A 308 16.35 8.11 18.28
N GLY A 309 16.97 6.97 17.96
CA GLY A 309 17.41 5.98 18.94
C GLY A 309 16.37 4.91 19.26
N VAL A 310 15.28 4.84 18.51
CA VAL A 310 14.42 3.67 18.51
C VAL A 310 15.21 2.51 17.88
N PRO A 311 15.33 1.36 18.56
CA PRO A 311 15.95 0.18 17.97
C PRO A 311 15.29 -0.13 16.61
N TYR A 312 16.07 -0.62 15.67
CA TYR A 312 15.52 -1.10 14.41
C TYR A 312 14.37 -2.04 14.70
N GLN A 313 13.20 -1.58 14.39
CA GLN A 313 12.03 -2.42 14.33
C GLN A 313 11.99 -2.92 12.90
N ALA A 314 12.66 -4.05 12.64
CA ALA A 314 12.18 -4.91 11.58
C ALA A 314 10.67 -4.98 11.82
N SER A 315 9.88 -4.39 10.94
CA SER A 315 8.43 -4.17 11.09
C SER A 315 7.88 -4.77 12.38
N ASP A 316 7.23 -4.05 13.23
CA ASP A 316 6.73 -4.54 14.53
C ASP A 316 6.25 -5.97 14.35
N GLY A 317 7.00 -6.99 14.62
CA GLY A 317 6.91 -8.43 14.35
C GLY A 317 5.61 -8.99 13.74
N TRP A 318 4.66 -8.10 13.43
CA TRP A 318 3.30 -8.30 12.98
C TRP A 318 3.07 -7.84 11.52
N HIS A 319 3.71 -6.75 11.04
CA HIS A 319 3.62 -6.25 9.66
C HIS A 319 4.95 -6.40 8.93
N ARG A 320 5.02 -7.34 8.01
CA ARG A 320 6.18 -7.57 7.16
C ARG A 320 6.15 -6.62 5.96
N ASN A 321 7.29 -6.02 5.65
CA ASN A 321 7.43 -5.28 4.40
C ASN A 321 7.50 -6.25 3.20
N ARG A 322 7.55 -5.71 1.97
CA ARG A 322 7.59 -6.50 0.76
C ARG A 322 8.73 -7.53 0.73
N LYS A 323 9.95 -7.12 1.13
CA LYS A 323 11.14 -7.99 1.17
C LYS A 323 10.95 -9.13 2.17
N GLU A 324 10.47 -8.81 3.37
CA GLU A 324 10.23 -9.78 4.44
C GLU A 324 9.10 -10.78 4.11
N LEU A 325 8.06 -10.35 3.37
CA LEU A 325 7.04 -11.26 2.85
C LEU A 325 7.64 -12.22 1.82
N VAL A 326 8.52 -11.73 0.92
CA VAL A 326 9.22 -12.58 -0.05
C VAL A 326 10.16 -13.56 0.66
N GLU A 327 10.93 -13.10 1.65
CA GLU A 327 11.82 -13.95 2.46
C GLU A 327 11.03 -15.00 3.26
N LEU A 328 9.84 -14.64 3.76
CA LEU A 328 8.95 -15.61 4.40
C LEU A 328 8.47 -16.67 3.40
N MET A 329 8.08 -16.30 2.19
CA MET A 329 7.69 -17.25 1.15
C MET A 329 8.87 -18.15 0.77
N ASP A 330 10.07 -17.61 0.59
CA ASP A 330 11.27 -18.42 0.33
C ASP A 330 11.56 -19.39 1.49
N SER A 331 11.41 -18.94 2.74
CA SER A 331 11.55 -19.80 3.93
C SER A 331 10.48 -20.89 3.98
N TYR A 332 9.24 -20.55 3.62
CA TYR A 332 8.14 -21.52 3.53
C TYR A 332 8.40 -22.59 2.47
N LEU A 333 8.85 -22.20 1.29
CA LEU A 333 9.18 -23.14 0.20
C LEU A 333 10.38 -24.02 0.56
N ALA A 334 11.35 -23.50 1.29
CA ALA A 334 12.46 -24.29 1.83
C ALA A 334 11.97 -25.28 2.90
N ALA A 335 11.10 -24.85 3.81
CA ALA A 335 10.48 -25.71 4.82
C ALA A 335 9.67 -26.87 4.20
N LEU A 336 8.95 -26.61 3.10
CA LEU A 336 8.28 -27.67 2.32
C LEU A 336 9.27 -28.72 1.82
N ALA A 337 10.38 -28.28 1.20
CA ALA A 337 11.41 -29.18 0.66
C ALA A 337 12.15 -29.97 1.76
N ASP A 338 12.30 -29.38 2.96
CA ASP A 338 12.90 -30.00 4.13
C ASP A 338 11.89 -30.84 4.95
N HIS A 339 10.61 -30.81 4.59
CA HIS A 339 9.49 -31.46 5.30
C HIS A 339 9.38 -31.04 6.77
N ASP A 340 9.75 -29.79 7.08
CA ASP A 340 9.78 -29.27 8.45
C ASP A 340 8.85 -28.06 8.64
N PRO A 341 7.56 -28.26 8.92
CA PRO A 341 6.63 -27.16 9.17
C PRO A 341 6.96 -26.36 10.45
N SER A 342 7.80 -26.87 11.34
CA SER A 342 8.17 -26.16 12.57
C SER A 342 9.17 -25.01 12.34
N SER A 343 9.78 -24.96 11.16
CA SER A 343 10.75 -23.93 10.78
C SER A 343 10.14 -22.61 10.31
N VAL A 344 8.81 -22.54 10.21
CA VAL A 344 8.05 -21.35 9.80
C VAL A 344 6.97 -20.99 10.83
N PRO A 345 6.59 -19.71 10.96
CA PRO A 345 5.65 -19.25 11.96
C PRO A 345 4.20 -19.59 11.59
N LEU A 346 3.79 -20.84 11.81
CA LEU A 346 2.41 -21.28 11.60
C LEU A 346 1.58 -21.02 12.86
N ALA A 347 0.38 -20.45 12.68
CA ALA A 347 -0.61 -20.37 13.75
C ALA A 347 -1.09 -21.77 14.18
N GLU A 348 -1.50 -21.92 15.45
CA GLU A 348 -1.95 -23.22 15.99
C GLU A 348 -3.17 -23.78 15.21
N ASP A 349 -4.03 -22.89 14.70
CA ASP A 349 -5.25 -23.21 13.96
C ASP A 349 -5.12 -22.92 12.45
N VAL A 350 -3.90 -22.92 11.90
CA VAL A 350 -3.64 -22.65 10.49
C VAL A 350 -4.47 -23.56 9.59
N LYS A 351 -5.12 -22.97 8.58
CA LYS A 351 -5.90 -23.69 7.57
C LYS A 351 -5.12 -23.80 6.27
N LEU A 352 -4.92 -25.04 5.81
CA LEU A 352 -4.30 -25.34 4.52
C LEU A 352 -5.35 -25.94 3.58
N VAL A 353 -5.43 -25.38 2.37
CA VAL A 353 -6.18 -25.95 1.24
C VAL A 353 -5.20 -26.26 0.12
N GLU A 354 -5.16 -27.52 -0.30
CA GLU A 354 -4.34 -27.97 -1.44
C GLU A 354 -5.23 -28.57 -2.52
N ASN A 355 -5.09 -28.08 -3.76
CA ASN A 355 -5.87 -28.52 -4.89
C ASN A 355 -7.39 -28.63 -4.57
N THR A 356 -7.92 -27.57 -3.97
CA THR A 356 -9.32 -27.42 -3.57
C THR A 356 -9.80 -28.32 -2.41
N MET A 357 -8.90 -29.01 -1.73
CA MET A 357 -9.22 -29.87 -0.58
C MET A 357 -8.52 -29.35 0.69
N GLN A 358 -9.23 -29.34 1.80
CA GLN A 358 -8.59 -29.11 3.10
C GLN A 358 -7.62 -30.22 3.40
N THR A 359 -6.36 -29.86 3.65
CA THR A 359 -5.24 -30.78 3.86
C THR A 359 -4.56 -30.45 5.19
N PRO A 360 -4.27 -31.42 6.07
CA PRO A 360 -3.49 -31.16 7.26
C PRO A 360 -2.07 -30.68 6.91
N VAL A 361 -1.51 -29.76 7.72
CA VAL A 361 -0.08 -29.41 7.62
C VAL A 361 0.76 -30.67 7.81
N GLY A 362 1.79 -30.84 7.00
CA GLY A 362 2.62 -32.03 6.95
C GLY A 362 2.12 -33.10 5.98
N GLU A 363 0.99 -32.91 5.33
CA GLU A 363 0.45 -33.77 4.26
C GLU A 363 0.53 -33.08 2.89
N GLY A 364 0.20 -33.79 1.80
CA GLY A 364 0.25 -33.26 0.44
C GLY A 364 1.65 -32.81 0.04
N LEU A 365 1.78 -31.58 -0.50
CA LEU A 365 3.05 -31.00 -0.92
C LEU A 365 4.11 -30.96 0.20
N TRP A 366 3.70 -30.88 1.47
CA TRP A 366 4.61 -31.03 2.62
C TRP A 366 5.33 -32.39 2.68
N LYS A 367 4.79 -33.43 2.07
CA LYS A 367 5.41 -34.76 1.99
C LYS A 367 6.15 -34.99 0.69
N THR A 368 5.70 -34.35 -0.38
CA THR A 368 6.13 -34.70 -1.74
C THR A 368 7.15 -33.72 -2.32
N ALA A 369 7.23 -32.48 -1.81
CA ALA A 369 8.22 -31.50 -2.24
C ALA A 369 9.65 -31.99 -1.98
N THR A 370 10.53 -31.91 -2.98
CA THR A 370 11.92 -32.38 -2.92
C THR A 370 12.93 -31.30 -3.26
N GLY A 371 12.48 -30.11 -3.72
CA GLY A 371 13.34 -28.99 -4.03
C GLY A 371 12.58 -27.66 -4.12
N GLY A 372 13.28 -26.58 -3.80
CA GLY A 372 12.75 -25.23 -3.82
C GLY A 372 12.64 -24.65 -5.22
N PRO A 373 12.24 -23.36 -5.34
CA PRO A 373 11.91 -22.78 -6.62
C PRO A 373 13.14 -22.63 -7.52
N THR A 374 12.90 -22.83 -8.82
CA THR A 374 13.89 -22.59 -9.88
C THR A 374 14.00 -21.09 -10.22
N ALA A 375 14.58 -20.74 -11.39
CA ALA A 375 14.60 -19.37 -11.89
C ALA A 375 13.20 -18.85 -12.28
N PHE A 376 12.25 -19.73 -12.57
CA PHE A 376 10.85 -19.35 -12.79
C PHE A 376 10.13 -19.23 -11.44
N LYS A 377 10.09 -18.01 -10.91
CA LYS A 377 9.43 -17.69 -9.64
C LYS A 377 8.93 -16.25 -9.63
N ILE A 378 7.66 -16.07 -9.34
CA ILE A 378 6.98 -14.77 -9.32
C ILE A 378 6.34 -14.60 -7.94
N TYR A 379 6.62 -13.49 -7.28
CA TYR A 379 6.06 -13.13 -5.98
C TYR A 379 5.16 -11.91 -6.11
N VAL A 380 4.01 -11.96 -5.44
CA VAL A 380 3.06 -10.85 -5.32
C VAL A 380 2.83 -10.59 -3.84
N ALA A 381 3.49 -9.58 -3.30
CA ALA A 381 3.47 -9.27 -1.87
C ALA A 381 2.55 -8.08 -1.59
N ASP A 382 1.46 -8.32 -0.89
CA ASP A 382 0.51 -7.31 -0.41
C ASP A 382 0.87 -6.93 1.03
N VAL A 383 1.58 -5.83 1.17
CA VAL A 383 2.05 -5.34 2.46
C VAL A 383 0.88 -4.93 3.36
N ASP A 384 -0.14 -4.29 2.80
CA ASP A 384 -1.29 -3.79 3.56
C ASP A 384 -2.16 -4.91 4.13
N ARG A 385 -2.33 -5.99 3.35
CA ARG A 385 -3.13 -7.15 3.74
C ARG A 385 -2.34 -8.26 4.42
N GLN A 386 -1.01 -8.11 4.48
CA GLN A 386 -0.09 -9.13 4.99
C GLN A 386 -0.35 -10.48 4.30
N GLU A 387 -0.41 -10.44 2.98
CA GLU A 387 -0.60 -11.61 2.12
C GLU A 387 0.51 -11.68 1.08
N ILE A 388 0.91 -12.90 0.73
CA ILE A 388 1.83 -13.12 -0.37
C ILE A 388 1.38 -14.28 -1.23
N GLY A 389 1.34 -14.05 -2.56
CA GLY A 389 1.13 -15.06 -3.58
C GLY A 389 2.43 -15.40 -4.30
N PHE A 390 2.56 -16.64 -4.71
CA PHE A 390 3.68 -17.20 -5.45
C PHE A 390 3.15 -18.06 -6.62
N ILE A 391 3.76 -17.93 -7.80
CA ILE A 391 3.71 -18.91 -8.88
C ILE A 391 5.14 -19.21 -9.28
N GLY A 392 5.49 -20.51 -9.36
CA GLY A 392 6.83 -20.90 -9.75
C GLY A 392 6.97 -22.39 -10.05
N ALA A 393 8.13 -22.74 -10.58
CA ALA A 393 8.52 -24.14 -10.77
C ALA A 393 9.33 -24.61 -9.55
N ILE A 394 8.89 -25.73 -8.98
CA ILE A 394 9.50 -26.41 -7.83
C ILE A 394 9.83 -27.87 -8.22
N GLU A 395 10.41 -28.63 -7.31
CA GLU A 395 10.57 -30.08 -7.48
C GLU A 395 9.66 -30.85 -6.52
N GLU A 396 8.92 -31.81 -7.04
CA GLU A 396 8.08 -32.73 -6.30
C GLU A 396 8.40 -34.18 -6.72
N GLU A 397 8.71 -35.04 -5.76
CA GLU A 397 9.18 -36.41 -6.00
C GLU A 397 10.35 -36.46 -6.99
N ASN A 398 11.23 -35.47 -6.96
CA ASN A 398 12.36 -35.24 -7.89
C ASN A 398 11.94 -34.96 -9.35
N ASN A 399 10.70 -34.52 -9.60
CA ASN A 399 10.22 -34.11 -10.91
C ASN A 399 9.91 -32.58 -10.89
N PRO A 400 10.18 -31.86 -12.00
CA PRO A 400 9.76 -30.48 -12.11
C PRO A 400 8.23 -30.35 -12.08
N THR A 401 7.72 -29.53 -11.18
CA THR A 401 6.29 -29.32 -10.96
C THR A 401 6.01 -27.83 -10.89
N ILE A 402 4.84 -27.38 -11.36
CA ILE A 402 4.41 -26.00 -11.23
C ILE A 402 3.54 -25.89 -10.00
N ALA A 403 3.84 -24.91 -9.15
CA ALA A 403 3.05 -24.65 -7.96
C ALA A 403 2.69 -23.17 -7.83
N SER A 404 1.51 -22.95 -7.28
CA SER A 404 1.11 -21.68 -6.71
C SER A 404 0.94 -21.85 -5.21
N VAL A 405 1.44 -20.89 -4.46
CA VAL A 405 1.31 -20.84 -2.99
C VAL A 405 0.78 -19.47 -2.59
N ARG A 406 -0.19 -19.43 -1.70
CA ARG A 406 -0.60 -18.21 -1.00
C ARG A 406 -0.42 -18.38 0.49
N LEU A 407 0.13 -17.37 1.14
CA LEU A 407 0.21 -17.26 2.60
C LEU A 407 -0.52 -16.00 3.04
N LYS A 408 -1.34 -16.11 4.08
CA LYS A 408 -1.92 -14.97 4.78
C LYS A 408 -1.45 -14.97 6.22
N LEU A 409 -1.05 -13.79 6.67
CA LEU A 409 -0.58 -13.58 8.02
C LEU A 409 -1.60 -12.79 8.84
N VAL A 410 -1.73 -13.20 10.10
CA VAL A 410 -2.39 -12.41 11.13
C VAL A 410 -1.44 -12.42 12.33
N ASP A 411 -1.17 -11.25 12.87
CA ASP A 411 -0.28 -11.11 14.02
C ASP A 411 1.11 -11.79 13.83
N GLY A 412 1.64 -11.74 12.59
CA GLY A 412 2.95 -12.29 12.22
C GLY A 412 3.00 -13.80 12.01
N GLU A 413 1.92 -14.52 12.28
CA GLU A 413 1.78 -15.95 12.06
C GLU A 413 0.97 -16.26 10.80
N ILE A 414 1.33 -17.34 10.09
CA ILE A 414 0.61 -17.81 8.91
C ILE A 414 -0.67 -18.50 9.37
N THR A 415 -1.83 -17.93 9.02
CA THR A 415 -3.16 -18.43 9.40
C THR A 415 -3.87 -19.15 8.27
N GLU A 416 -3.56 -18.80 7.01
CA GLU A 416 -4.16 -19.42 5.84
C GLU A 416 -3.09 -19.75 4.81
N ILE A 417 -3.21 -20.95 4.22
CA ILE A 417 -2.33 -21.46 3.17
C ILE A 417 -3.19 -22.01 2.03
N ASP A 418 -2.91 -21.59 0.81
CA ASP A 418 -3.40 -22.24 -0.39
C ASP A 418 -2.23 -22.83 -1.19
N HIS A 419 -2.36 -24.08 -1.63
CA HIS A 419 -1.51 -24.70 -2.63
C HIS A 419 -2.36 -25.07 -3.87
N LEU A 420 -1.87 -24.69 -5.04
CA LEU A 420 -2.36 -25.23 -6.30
C LEU A 420 -1.17 -25.84 -7.03
N VAL A 421 -1.15 -27.16 -7.11
CA VAL A 421 -0.06 -27.96 -7.69
C VAL A 421 -0.53 -28.54 -9.01
N VAL A 422 0.22 -28.26 -10.07
CA VAL A 422 -0.07 -28.73 -11.43
C VAL A 422 0.99 -29.74 -11.85
N HIS A 423 0.57 -30.98 -11.94
CA HIS A 423 1.43 -32.07 -12.39
C HIS A 423 1.42 -32.17 -13.90
N ASN A 424 2.58 -32.38 -14.52
CA ASN A 424 2.65 -32.76 -15.90
C ASN A 424 2.27 -34.22 -16.03
N GLU A 425 1.36 -34.52 -16.95
CA GLU A 425 1.06 -35.89 -17.30
C GLU A 425 2.33 -36.64 -17.78
N ASP A 426 2.54 -37.83 -17.31
CA ASP A 426 3.63 -38.75 -17.70
C ASP A 426 5.08 -38.27 -17.41
N GLY A 427 5.29 -37.31 -16.49
CA GLY A 427 6.61 -36.83 -16.14
C GLY A 427 7.31 -36.05 -17.26
N SER A 428 6.54 -35.44 -18.14
CA SER A 428 7.04 -34.58 -19.21
C SER A 428 7.76 -33.37 -18.63
N PRO A 429 8.80 -32.80 -19.28
CA PRO A 429 9.42 -31.59 -18.85
C PRO A 429 8.44 -30.42 -18.90
N LEU A 430 8.65 -29.43 -18.04
CA LEU A 430 7.88 -28.18 -18.06
C LEU A 430 8.02 -27.47 -19.42
N ASN A 431 7.00 -26.67 -19.76
CA ASN A 431 7.08 -25.82 -20.95
C ASN A 431 8.35 -24.95 -20.90
N PRO A 432 9.14 -24.84 -21.98
CA PRO A 432 10.36 -24.05 -22.02
C PRO A 432 10.18 -22.59 -21.56
N ASN A 433 9.00 -22.00 -21.73
CA ASN A 433 8.68 -20.65 -21.24
C ASN A 433 8.67 -20.54 -19.71
N MET A 434 8.71 -21.66 -18.99
CA MET A 434 8.80 -21.71 -17.52
C MET A 434 10.25 -21.93 -17.04
N SER A 435 11.23 -21.73 -17.88
CA SER A 435 12.64 -21.71 -17.47
C SER A 435 13.05 -20.39 -16.81
N GLU A 436 12.43 -19.27 -17.23
CA GLU A 436 12.69 -17.92 -16.72
C GLU A 436 11.40 -17.09 -16.74
N VAL A 437 11.31 -16.15 -15.78
CA VAL A 437 10.18 -15.22 -15.69
C VAL A 437 10.29 -14.15 -16.77
N ARG A 438 9.16 -13.75 -17.36
CA ARG A 438 9.11 -12.61 -18.28
C ARG A 438 9.62 -11.34 -17.59
N PRO A 439 10.51 -10.56 -18.23
CA PRO A 439 11.07 -9.35 -17.62
C PRO A 439 10.01 -8.37 -17.12
N GLY A 440 8.91 -8.21 -17.86
CA GLY A 440 7.82 -7.30 -17.50
C GLY A 440 7.19 -7.58 -16.14
N LEU A 441 7.09 -8.86 -15.73
CA LEU A 441 6.58 -9.26 -14.41
C LEU A 441 7.55 -8.92 -13.27
N LEU A 442 8.84 -8.75 -13.55
CA LEU A 442 9.88 -8.43 -12.57
C LEU A 442 10.10 -6.93 -12.41
N GLU A 443 9.71 -6.13 -13.42
CA GLU A 443 9.92 -4.69 -13.41
C GLU A 443 9.11 -3.98 -12.34
N ARG A 444 9.78 -3.06 -11.63
CA ARG A 444 9.10 -2.11 -10.74
C ARG A 444 8.42 -1.04 -11.59
N GLN A 445 7.22 -0.68 -11.20
CA GLN A 445 6.53 0.44 -11.81
C GLN A 445 7.00 1.75 -11.22
N LEU A 446 7.19 2.74 -12.08
CA LEU A 446 7.30 4.12 -11.63
C LEU A 446 6.00 4.48 -10.89
N LYS A 447 6.10 5.22 -9.81
CA LYS A 447 4.94 5.49 -8.96
C LYS A 447 3.82 6.27 -9.66
N LEU A 448 4.14 7.06 -10.69
CA LEU A 448 3.15 7.72 -11.55
C LEU A 448 2.30 6.72 -12.38
N GLU A 449 2.80 5.51 -12.55
CA GLU A 449 2.14 4.43 -13.30
C GLU A 449 1.35 3.49 -12.39
N ARG A 450 1.52 3.62 -11.06
CA ARG A 450 0.85 2.75 -10.11
C ARG A 450 -0.63 3.09 -10.02
N VAL A 451 -1.41 2.06 -9.96
CA VAL A 451 -2.86 2.11 -9.79
C VAL A 451 -3.18 1.74 -8.34
N PRO A 452 -4.12 2.42 -7.67
CA PRO A 452 -4.51 2.06 -6.30
C PRO A 452 -4.90 0.57 -6.18
N PRO A 453 -4.58 -0.11 -5.05
CA PRO A 453 -4.80 -1.56 -4.88
C PRO A 453 -6.22 -2.02 -5.19
N GLU A 454 -7.23 -1.31 -4.71
CA GLU A 454 -8.62 -1.69 -4.95
C GLU A 454 -8.97 -1.61 -6.45
N LYS A 455 -8.44 -0.59 -7.15
CA LYS A 455 -8.63 -0.48 -8.59
C LYS A 455 -7.90 -1.58 -9.36
N MET A 456 -6.73 -2.01 -8.90
CA MET A 456 -6.01 -3.15 -9.47
C MET A 456 -6.82 -4.44 -9.30
N ARG A 457 -7.46 -4.65 -8.12
CA ARG A 457 -8.35 -5.79 -7.88
C ARG A 457 -9.56 -5.78 -8.81
N GLU A 458 -10.19 -4.61 -9.01
CA GLU A 458 -11.30 -4.44 -9.97
C GLU A 458 -10.86 -4.81 -11.39
N ILE A 459 -9.71 -4.30 -11.84
CA ILE A 459 -9.15 -4.58 -13.17
C ILE A 459 -8.87 -6.07 -13.33
N ALA A 460 -8.22 -6.72 -12.35
CA ALA A 460 -7.97 -8.16 -12.41
C ALA A 460 -9.29 -8.96 -12.45
N ASN A 461 -10.30 -8.58 -11.66
CA ASN A 461 -11.59 -9.26 -11.68
C ASN A 461 -12.35 -9.06 -13.00
N SER A 462 -12.16 -7.93 -13.68
CA SER A 462 -12.82 -7.68 -14.99
C SER A 462 -12.35 -8.64 -16.11
N TYR A 463 -11.16 -9.24 -15.97
CA TYR A 463 -10.70 -10.31 -16.85
C TYR A 463 -11.66 -11.51 -16.87
N TYR A 464 -12.10 -11.94 -15.71
CA TYR A 464 -13.06 -13.05 -15.58
C TYR A 464 -14.42 -12.68 -16.18
N GLU A 465 -14.85 -11.44 -15.99
CA GLU A 465 -16.08 -10.93 -16.61
C GLU A 465 -15.97 -10.90 -18.13
N ALA A 466 -14.82 -10.51 -18.67
CA ALA A 466 -14.60 -10.49 -20.11
C ALA A 466 -14.72 -11.88 -20.75
N ILE A 467 -14.28 -12.94 -20.07
CA ILE A 467 -14.41 -14.33 -20.52
C ILE A 467 -15.88 -14.78 -20.45
N VAL A 468 -16.54 -14.61 -19.30
CA VAL A 468 -17.93 -15.05 -19.10
C VAL A 468 -18.90 -14.34 -20.04
N GLN A 469 -18.60 -13.09 -20.44
CA GLN A 469 -19.44 -12.29 -21.34
C GLN A 469 -19.04 -12.42 -22.81
N ASP A 470 -18.03 -13.21 -23.15
CA ASP A 470 -17.46 -13.28 -24.51
C ASP A 470 -17.17 -11.87 -25.09
N ASN A 471 -16.69 -10.97 -24.22
CA ASN A 471 -16.48 -9.57 -24.57
C ASN A 471 -15.19 -9.02 -23.96
N GLY A 472 -14.13 -8.92 -24.73
CA GLY A 472 -12.85 -8.41 -24.30
C GLY A 472 -12.84 -6.89 -23.96
N GLU A 473 -13.87 -6.13 -24.40
CA GLU A 473 -13.97 -4.70 -24.06
C GLU A 473 -14.39 -4.46 -22.60
N VAL A 474 -14.83 -5.50 -21.89
CA VAL A 474 -15.20 -5.40 -20.46
C VAL A 474 -13.98 -5.17 -19.57
N ALA A 475 -12.82 -5.68 -19.97
CA ALA A 475 -11.57 -5.51 -19.24
C ALA A 475 -10.61 -4.56 -20.01
N PRO A 476 -9.88 -3.69 -19.29
CA PRO A 476 -8.92 -2.78 -19.92
C PRO A 476 -7.62 -3.55 -20.25
N PHE A 477 -7.54 -4.14 -21.43
CA PHE A 477 -6.33 -4.79 -21.92
C PHE A 477 -5.45 -3.80 -22.69
N ALA A 478 -4.13 -3.82 -22.42
CA ALA A 478 -3.16 -3.14 -23.25
C ALA A 478 -3.05 -3.83 -24.63
N ASP A 479 -2.71 -3.08 -25.67
CA ASP A 479 -2.44 -3.65 -27.01
C ASP A 479 -1.30 -4.67 -27.00
N THR A 480 -0.38 -4.54 -26.03
CA THR A 480 0.76 -5.45 -25.78
C THR A 480 0.38 -6.70 -24.97
N CYS A 481 -0.85 -6.77 -24.45
CA CYS A 481 -1.27 -7.84 -23.56
C CYS A 481 -0.91 -9.23 -24.12
N GLN A 482 -0.15 -10.01 -23.33
CA GLN A 482 0.15 -11.42 -23.61
C GLN A 482 -0.32 -12.32 -22.48
N ARG A 483 -1.08 -13.37 -22.81
CA ARG A 483 -1.53 -14.38 -21.85
C ARG A 483 -0.75 -15.68 -22.01
N ARG A 484 -0.31 -16.25 -20.87
CA ARG A 484 0.29 -17.57 -20.79
C ARG A 484 -0.48 -18.44 -19.79
N GLU A 485 -0.64 -19.71 -20.13
CA GLU A 485 -1.33 -20.73 -19.33
C GLU A 485 -0.44 -21.97 -19.28
N ASN A 486 -0.01 -22.38 -18.07
CA ASN A 486 0.97 -23.45 -17.86
C ASN A 486 2.20 -23.31 -18.80
N GLY A 487 2.68 -22.07 -18.97
CA GLY A 487 3.79 -21.70 -19.83
C GLY A 487 3.45 -21.60 -21.32
N GLY A 488 2.33 -22.12 -21.78
CA GLY A 488 1.87 -21.98 -23.18
C GLY A 488 1.35 -20.58 -23.47
N ILE A 489 1.79 -19.95 -24.57
CA ILE A 489 1.26 -18.65 -24.97
C ILE A 489 -0.13 -18.85 -25.56
N SER A 490 -1.15 -18.32 -24.92
CA SER A 490 -2.57 -18.50 -25.30
C SER A 490 -3.20 -17.28 -25.94
N ALA A 491 -2.58 -16.09 -25.84
CA ALA A 491 -2.98 -14.89 -26.58
C ALA A 491 -1.75 -14.02 -26.90
N ASN A 492 -1.80 -13.28 -28.02
CA ASN A 492 -0.73 -12.45 -28.57
C ASN A 492 0.58 -13.24 -28.82
N ASP A 493 0.44 -14.46 -29.37
CA ASP A 493 1.59 -15.30 -29.73
C ASP A 493 2.14 -14.90 -31.10
N GLN A 494 3.26 -14.18 -31.11
CA GLN A 494 3.97 -13.77 -32.32
C GLN A 494 5.14 -14.73 -32.64
N THR A 495 5.30 -15.82 -31.90
CA THR A 495 6.43 -16.73 -32.04
C THR A 495 6.14 -17.96 -32.91
N GLN A 496 4.86 -18.28 -33.15
CA GLN A 496 4.45 -19.43 -33.94
C GLN A 496 4.98 -19.40 -35.39
N THR A 497 5.63 -20.48 -35.79
CA THR A 497 6.00 -20.70 -37.20
C THR A 497 4.78 -20.99 -38.07
N PRO A 498 4.87 -20.81 -39.41
CA PRO A 498 3.78 -21.16 -40.33
C PRO A 498 3.41 -22.65 -40.28
N GLU A 499 4.39 -23.55 -40.05
CA GLU A 499 4.17 -24.98 -39.91
C GLU A 499 3.37 -25.33 -38.66
N GLU A 500 3.77 -24.79 -37.48
CA GLU A 500 3.04 -24.97 -36.22
C GLU A 500 1.62 -24.39 -36.32
N ALA A 501 1.47 -23.23 -36.94
CA ALA A 501 0.15 -22.61 -37.17
C ALA A 501 -0.75 -23.43 -38.10
N ALA A 502 -0.20 -24.27 -38.99
CA ALA A 502 -0.98 -25.09 -39.90
C ALA A 502 -1.51 -26.38 -39.25
N GLU A 503 -0.85 -26.83 -38.16
CA GLU A 503 -1.23 -28.03 -37.41
C GLU A 503 -2.18 -27.77 -36.25
N ASP A 504 -2.27 -26.51 -35.81
CA ASP A 504 -3.07 -26.08 -34.66
C ASP A 504 -4.29 -25.25 -35.11
N ASP A 505 -5.48 -25.82 -34.98
CA ASP A 505 -6.76 -25.16 -35.30
C ASP A 505 -7.06 -23.97 -34.38
N PHE A 506 -6.35 -23.85 -33.24
CA PHE A 506 -6.43 -22.74 -32.31
C PHE A 506 -5.41 -21.62 -32.63
N SER A 507 -4.51 -21.82 -33.55
CA SER A 507 -3.39 -20.92 -33.86
C SER A 507 -3.83 -19.51 -34.24
N VAL A 508 -4.93 -19.39 -34.98
CA VAL A 508 -5.47 -18.07 -35.37
C VAL A 508 -5.89 -17.25 -34.17
N PHE A 509 -6.45 -17.90 -33.14
CA PHE A 509 -6.88 -17.25 -31.90
C PHE A 509 -5.69 -16.87 -31.02
N ARG A 510 -4.66 -17.73 -30.97
CA ARG A 510 -3.44 -17.42 -30.18
C ARG A 510 -2.71 -16.17 -30.67
N LYS A 511 -2.79 -15.84 -31.95
CA LYS A 511 -2.17 -14.63 -32.54
C LYS A 511 -2.91 -13.35 -32.22
N MET A 512 -4.18 -13.43 -31.81
CA MET A 512 -5.00 -12.29 -31.46
C MET A 512 -4.55 -11.67 -30.15
N GLY A 513 -4.72 -10.34 -30.02
CA GLY A 513 -4.59 -9.66 -28.75
C GLY A 513 -5.61 -10.16 -27.72
N CYS A 514 -5.35 -9.94 -26.42
CA CYS A 514 -6.19 -10.46 -25.35
C CYS A 514 -7.67 -10.06 -25.50
N SER A 515 -7.96 -8.79 -25.76
CA SER A 515 -9.32 -8.28 -25.93
C SER A 515 -10.00 -8.85 -27.18
N GLU A 516 -9.28 -8.84 -28.33
CA GLU A 516 -9.78 -9.33 -29.59
C GLU A 516 -10.16 -10.82 -29.49
N GLN A 517 -9.27 -11.64 -28.92
CA GLN A 517 -9.50 -13.08 -28.76
C GLN A 517 -10.75 -13.38 -27.93
N LEU A 518 -10.92 -12.73 -26.77
CA LEU A 518 -12.08 -12.97 -25.90
C LEU A 518 -13.39 -12.54 -26.57
N SER A 519 -13.36 -11.52 -27.42
CA SER A 519 -14.55 -11.05 -28.15
C SER A 519 -14.97 -11.97 -29.32
N THR A 520 -14.17 -13.00 -29.65
CA THR A 520 -14.53 -13.95 -30.72
C THR A 520 -15.56 -14.98 -30.31
N GLY A 521 -15.78 -15.21 -29.00
CA GLY A 521 -16.57 -16.33 -28.48
C GLY A 521 -15.81 -17.66 -28.43
N VAL A 522 -14.49 -17.67 -28.67
CA VAL A 522 -13.67 -18.90 -28.61
C VAL A 522 -13.60 -19.51 -27.21
N MET A 523 -13.86 -18.70 -26.16
CA MET A 523 -13.91 -19.12 -24.78
C MET A 523 -15.35 -19.37 -24.26
N SER A 524 -16.38 -19.31 -25.13
CA SER A 524 -17.79 -19.46 -24.74
C SER A 524 -18.17 -20.86 -24.23
N TYR A 525 -17.23 -21.81 -24.24
CA TYR A 525 -17.37 -23.09 -23.54
C TYR A 525 -17.21 -22.94 -22.02
N ILE A 526 -16.62 -21.85 -21.52
CA ILE A 526 -16.57 -21.55 -20.08
C ILE A 526 -17.93 -20.96 -19.70
N SER A 527 -18.75 -21.75 -19.00
CA SER A 527 -20.12 -21.39 -18.64
C SER A 527 -20.19 -20.42 -17.46
N ASP A 528 -19.20 -20.47 -16.56
CA ASP A 528 -19.05 -19.57 -15.41
C ASP A 528 -17.60 -19.56 -14.89
N ILE A 529 -17.25 -18.52 -14.17
CA ILE A 529 -16.01 -18.45 -13.39
C ILE A 529 -16.38 -17.99 -11.99
N ASP A 530 -16.42 -18.93 -11.07
CA ASP A 530 -16.78 -18.67 -9.67
C ASP A 530 -15.59 -18.83 -8.70
N SER A 531 -15.87 -18.78 -7.42
CA SER A 531 -14.85 -18.87 -6.35
C SER A 531 -13.67 -17.92 -6.59
N ARG A 532 -13.96 -16.77 -7.19
CA ARG A 532 -12.97 -15.73 -7.49
C ARG A 532 -12.48 -15.12 -6.21
N ARG A 533 -11.23 -15.34 -5.93
CA ARG A 533 -10.53 -14.81 -4.76
C ARG A 533 -9.35 -13.98 -5.25
N VAL A 534 -9.54 -12.64 -5.36
CA VAL A 534 -8.50 -11.70 -5.74
C VAL A 534 -7.82 -11.21 -4.47
N PHE A 535 -6.66 -11.73 -4.22
CA PHE A 535 -5.96 -11.60 -2.94
C PHE A 535 -4.95 -10.47 -2.92
N ALA A 536 -3.70 -10.83 -3.15
CA ALA A 536 -2.56 -9.96 -2.95
C ALA A 536 -2.38 -8.97 -4.10
N VAL A 537 -2.02 -7.74 -3.76
CA VAL A 537 -1.63 -6.70 -4.70
C VAL A 537 -0.23 -6.19 -4.33
N ASP A 538 0.71 -6.34 -5.24
CA ASP A 538 2.04 -5.75 -5.16
C ASP A 538 2.05 -4.45 -5.99
N GLU A 539 1.78 -3.32 -5.34
CA GLU A 539 1.72 -2.01 -6.01
C GLU A 539 3.05 -1.63 -6.66
N GLU A 540 4.15 -2.01 -6.03
CA GLU A 540 5.49 -1.68 -6.52
C GLU A 540 5.77 -2.32 -7.87
N LYS A 541 5.29 -3.54 -8.06
CA LYS A 541 5.43 -4.27 -9.32
C LYS A 541 4.20 -4.20 -10.22
N GLY A 542 3.11 -3.62 -9.75
CA GLY A 542 1.85 -3.60 -10.49
C GLY A 542 1.30 -5.01 -10.71
N LEU A 543 1.45 -5.90 -9.73
CA LEU A 543 0.99 -7.29 -9.83
C LEU A 543 -0.24 -7.54 -8.97
N VAL A 544 -1.14 -8.37 -9.48
CA VAL A 544 -2.30 -8.88 -8.73
C VAL A 544 -2.28 -10.40 -8.78
N PHE A 545 -2.46 -11.04 -7.64
CA PHE A 545 -2.54 -12.49 -7.51
C PHE A 545 -3.96 -12.92 -7.18
N ALA A 546 -4.49 -13.92 -7.89
CA ALA A 546 -5.86 -14.39 -7.73
C ALA A 546 -6.00 -15.90 -7.94
N TYR A 547 -6.99 -16.50 -7.25
CA TYR A 547 -7.52 -17.83 -7.55
C TYR A 547 -8.95 -17.74 -8.08
N SER A 548 -9.33 -18.70 -8.91
CA SER A 548 -10.67 -18.87 -9.45
C SER A 548 -10.92 -20.31 -9.90
N ILE A 549 -12.19 -20.66 -10.11
CA ILE A 549 -12.55 -21.94 -10.73
C ILE A 549 -13.33 -21.64 -12.00
N PHE A 550 -12.81 -22.07 -13.13
CA PHE A 550 -13.49 -22.01 -14.43
C PHE A 550 -14.40 -23.22 -14.54
N ARG A 551 -15.67 -22.97 -14.85
CA ARG A 551 -16.69 -24.01 -14.97
C ARG A 551 -17.01 -24.28 -16.44
N HIS A 552 -17.06 -25.54 -16.80
CA HIS A 552 -17.57 -26.00 -18.08
C HIS A 552 -18.60 -27.11 -17.85
N ASP A 553 -19.84 -26.86 -18.22
CA ASP A 553 -20.97 -27.77 -18.03
C ASP A 553 -21.20 -28.75 -19.19
N GLY A 554 -20.30 -28.78 -20.19
CA GLY A 554 -20.41 -29.56 -21.39
C GLY A 554 -21.14 -28.86 -22.55
N THR A 555 -21.53 -27.60 -22.36
CA THR A 555 -22.24 -26.80 -23.38
C THR A 555 -21.50 -25.49 -23.69
N PRO A 556 -21.71 -24.90 -24.88
CA PRO A 556 -22.41 -25.46 -26.06
C PRO A 556 -21.58 -26.53 -26.80
N GLU A 557 -22.21 -27.45 -27.46
CA GLU A 557 -21.51 -28.45 -28.35
C GLU A 557 -20.79 -27.76 -29.51
N VAL A 558 -21.29 -26.62 -29.96
CA VAL A 558 -20.70 -25.79 -31.01
C VAL A 558 -20.67 -24.32 -30.58
N MET A 559 -19.49 -23.79 -30.46
CA MET A 559 -19.25 -22.37 -30.17
C MET A 559 -19.47 -21.54 -31.44
N LYS A 560 -20.15 -20.41 -31.30
CA LYS A 560 -20.28 -19.42 -32.39
C LYS A 560 -19.05 -18.53 -32.35
N ILE A 561 -18.37 -18.41 -33.48
CA ILE A 561 -17.18 -17.58 -33.63
C ILE A 561 -17.51 -16.34 -34.43
N THR A 562 -17.07 -15.20 -33.95
CA THR A 562 -17.22 -13.89 -34.60
C THR A 562 -15.86 -13.23 -34.80
N GLY A 563 -15.78 -12.31 -35.76
CA GLY A 563 -14.54 -11.52 -35.99
C GLY A 563 -13.39 -12.27 -36.66
N VAL A 564 -13.52 -13.59 -36.93
CA VAL A 564 -12.45 -14.41 -37.53
C VAL A 564 -12.78 -14.74 -38.98
N PRO A 565 -12.02 -14.24 -39.98
CA PRO A 565 -12.28 -14.52 -41.40
C PRO A 565 -12.28 -16.02 -41.70
N GLY A 566 -13.39 -16.51 -42.25
CA GLY A 566 -13.54 -17.91 -42.66
C GLY A 566 -13.87 -18.90 -41.53
N VAL A 567 -13.95 -18.45 -40.27
CA VAL A 567 -14.35 -19.26 -39.11
C VAL A 567 -15.60 -18.67 -38.50
N THR A 568 -16.71 -19.39 -38.55
CA THR A 568 -18.00 -18.93 -38.00
C THR A 568 -18.48 -19.78 -36.82
N GLU A 569 -17.90 -20.96 -36.66
CA GLU A 569 -18.20 -21.87 -35.58
C GLU A 569 -16.97 -22.77 -35.27
N ARG A 570 -16.92 -23.25 -34.06
CA ARG A 570 -15.92 -24.25 -33.59
C ARG A 570 -16.60 -25.28 -32.73
N LYS A 571 -16.28 -26.55 -32.97
CA LYS A 571 -16.79 -27.63 -32.15
C LYS A 571 -16.16 -27.61 -30.76
N ASN A 572 -16.96 -27.84 -29.76
CA ASN A 572 -16.52 -28.03 -28.38
C ASN A 572 -16.47 -29.54 -28.12
N ASP A 573 -15.27 -30.09 -28.05
CA ASP A 573 -15.03 -31.51 -27.84
C ASP A 573 -14.81 -31.90 -26.37
N TYR A 574 -14.95 -30.89 -25.42
CA TYR A 574 -14.79 -31.13 -24.01
C TYR A 574 -16.08 -31.62 -23.38
N GLY A 575 -15.97 -32.67 -22.53
CA GLY A 575 -17.02 -32.99 -21.56
C GLY A 575 -17.03 -32.01 -20.40
N PRO A 576 -18.02 -32.11 -19.49
CA PRO A 576 -18.03 -31.23 -18.30
C PRO A 576 -16.75 -31.35 -17.46
N PHE A 577 -16.18 -30.21 -17.07
CA PHE A 577 -15.01 -30.15 -16.21
C PHE A 577 -15.01 -28.85 -15.38
N ASP A 578 -14.21 -28.83 -14.34
CA ASP A 578 -13.82 -27.61 -13.64
C ASP A 578 -12.31 -27.41 -13.77
N LEU A 579 -11.85 -26.15 -13.77
CA LEU A 579 -10.44 -25.81 -13.87
C LEU A 579 -10.08 -24.81 -12.76
N PRO A 580 -9.62 -25.32 -11.61
CA PRO A 580 -9.00 -24.47 -10.60
C PRO A 580 -7.75 -23.82 -11.17
N ALA A 581 -7.62 -22.51 -11.02
CA ALA A 581 -6.53 -21.75 -11.60
C ALA A 581 -6.02 -20.66 -10.66
N ALA A 582 -4.71 -20.42 -10.72
CA ALA A 582 -4.05 -19.28 -10.13
C ALA A 582 -3.58 -18.34 -11.24
N HIS A 583 -3.77 -17.03 -11.03
CA HIS A 583 -3.42 -16.00 -11.99
C HIS A 583 -2.52 -14.94 -11.35
N ILE A 584 -1.55 -14.48 -12.10
CA ILE A 584 -0.85 -13.22 -11.84
C ILE A 584 -1.10 -12.27 -13.01
N PHE A 585 -1.65 -11.11 -12.71
CA PHE A 585 -1.89 -10.03 -13.66
C PHE A 585 -0.83 -8.95 -13.49
N LYS A 586 -0.19 -8.54 -14.59
CA LYS A 586 0.59 -7.30 -14.65
C LYS A 586 -0.32 -6.18 -15.10
N ILE A 587 -0.47 -5.16 -14.27
CA ILE A 587 -1.27 -3.97 -14.57
C ILE A 587 -0.33 -2.77 -14.71
N ARG A 588 -0.37 -2.08 -15.85
CA ARG A 588 0.37 -0.84 -16.13
C ARG A 588 -0.58 0.24 -16.58
N ASN A 589 -0.46 1.45 -16.04
CA ASN A 589 -1.31 2.59 -16.42
C ASN A 589 -2.82 2.29 -16.40
N GLY A 590 -3.26 1.34 -15.57
CA GLY A 590 -4.66 0.92 -15.50
C GLY A 590 -5.10 -0.12 -16.53
N GLU A 591 -4.17 -0.73 -17.28
CA GLU A 591 -4.44 -1.76 -18.28
C GLU A 591 -3.72 -3.07 -17.94
N ILE A 592 -4.32 -4.21 -18.31
CA ILE A 592 -3.72 -5.54 -18.17
C ILE A 592 -2.72 -5.75 -19.29
N ASP A 593 -1.43 -5.81 -18.96
CA ASP A 593 -0.32 -5.95 -19.91
C ASP A 593 0.16 -7.39 -20.06
N GLU A 594 0.21 -8.16 -18.94
CA GLU A 594 0.60 -9.56 -18.96
C GLU A 594 -0.26 -10.38 -18.02
N ILE A 595 -0.56 -11.61 -18.43
CA ILE A 595 -1.24 -12.60 -17.59
C ILE A 595 -0.38 -13.87 -17.57
N GLU A 596 -0.05 -14.34 -16.37
CA GLU A 596 0.58 -15.64 -16.13
C GLU A 596 -0.40 -16.49 -15.32
N ALA A 597 -0.82 -17.61 -15.88
CA ALA A 597 -1.80 -18.49 -15.25
C ALA A 597 -1.29 -19.93 -15.16
N ILE A 598 -1.66 -20.59 -14.08
CA ILE A 598 -1.51 -22.04 -13.95
C ILE A 598 -2.84 -22.66 -13.51
N GLY A 599 -3.11 -23.86 -13.94
CA GLY A 599 -4.33 -24.57 -13.59
C GLY A 599 -4.31 -26.01 -14.07
N TYR A 600 -5.23 -26.81 -13.56
CA TYR A 600 -5.42 -28.20 -13.94
C TYR A 600 -6.89 -28.54 -14.15
N MET A 601 -7.19 -29.50 -14.99
CA MET A 601 -8.56 -29.99 -15.20
C MET A 601 -8.97 -30.94 -14.06
N ALA A 602 -10.13 -30.68 -13.48
CA ALA A 602 -10.74 -31.46 -12.43
C ALA A 602 -12.14 -31.96 -12.83
N GLU A 603 -12.70 -32.88 -12.06
CA GLU A 603 -14.10 -33.30 -12.26
C GLU A 603 -15.05 -32.10 -12.02
N HIS A 604 -16.12 -32.06 -12.82
CA HIS A 604 -17.11 -30.99 -12.69
C HIS A 604 -17.87 -31.06 -11.36
N GLY A 605 -18.02 -29.91 -10.72
CA GLY A 605 -18.74 -29.72 -9.45
C GLY A 605 -17.87 -29.71 -8.20
N ILE A 606 -16.56 -29.45 -8.33
CA ILE A 606 -15.67 -29.30 -7.17
C ILE A 606 -15.97 -28.03 -6.36
N SER A 607 -15.70 -28.06 -5.05
CA SER A 607 -15.68 -26.87 -4.18
C SER A 607 -14.30 -26.19 -4.21
N ASN A 608 -14.20 -25.00 -3.60
CA ASN A 608 -12.91 -24.30 -3.47
C ASN A 608 -12.09 -24.73 -2.24
N GLY A 609 -12.60 -25.63 -1.41
CA GLY A 609 -11.96 -26.12 -0.19
C GLY A 609 -12.03 -25.18 1.03
N TRP A 610 -12.54 -23.96 0.87
CA TRP A 610 -12.66 -22.96 1.95
C TRP A 610 -14.07 -22.88 2.54
N ASP A 611 -15.10 -23.25 1.78
CA ASP A 611 -16.52 -23.23 2.16
C ASP A 611 -16.94 -24.43 3.00
#